data_2f991a648290e36f17abc09657a367ed
#
_entry.id   2f991a648290e36f17abc09657a367ed
#
_cell.length_a   1.000
_cell.length_b   1.000
_cell.length_c   1.000
_cell.angle_alpha   90.00
_cell.angle_beta   90.00
_cell.angle_gamma   90.00
#
_symmetry.space_group_name_H-M   'P 1'
#
loop_
_entity.id
_entity.type
_entity.pdbx_description
1 polymer ?
#
loop_
_entity_poly.entity_id
_entity_poly.type
_entity_poly.pdbx_seq_one_letter_code
_entity_poly.pdbx_strand_id
1 'polypeptide(L)' 'MTFIQRLFTSLVPGSWAASMEAESRAWMARCPDCGTERSVWDMGGIRWKAAGNPRRLLKCLKCQRSTWHQFSFKQP' A
#
# COMPACT_ATOMS: atom_id res chain seq x y z
N MET A 1 -6.72 -3.61 -10.11
CA MET A 1 -7.37 -2.56 -9.29
C MET A 1 -8.55 -3.17 -8.56
N THR A 2 -8.63 -2.98 -7.26
CA THR A 2 -9.73 -3.52 -6.45
C THR A 2 -10.96 -2.62 -6.54
N PHE A 3 -12.11 -3.14 -6.08
CA PHE A 3 -13.35 -2.36 -6.04
C PHE A 3 -13.18 -1.08 -5.21
N ILE A 4 -12.52 -1.18 -4.05
CA ILE A 4 -12.29 -0.03 -3.18
C ILE A 4 -11.44 1.02 -3.88
N GLN A 5 -10.38 0.61 -4.55
CA GLN A 5 -9.52 1.52 -5.30
C GLN A 5 -10.29 2.22 -6.42
N ARG A 6 -11.11 1.46 -7.14
CA ARG A 6 -11.95 2.03 -8.21
C ARG A 6 -12.96 3.03 -7.68
N LEU A 7 -13.58 2.70 -6.55
CA LEU A 7 -14.55 3.59 -5.93
C LEU A 7 -13.91 4.92 -5.53
N PHE A 8 -12.78 4.88 -4.82
CA PHE A 8 -12.13 6.10 -4.37
C PHE A 8 -11.56 6.92 -5.54
N THR A 9 -10.97 6.28 -6.53
CA THR A 9 -10.40 7.01 -7.66
C THR A 9 -11.47 7.62 -8.55
N SER A 10 -12.69 7.07 -8.56
CA SER A 10 -13.80 7.64 -9.34
C SER A 10 -14.47 8.82 -8.65
N LEU A 11 -14.27 8.99 -7.34
CA LEU A 11 -14.87 10.07 -6.55
C LEU A 11 -14.05 11.36 -6.56
N VAL A 12 -12.83 11.33 -7.11
CA VAL A 12 -11.91 12.47 -7.10
C VAL A 12 -11.52 12.86 -8.52
N PRO A 13 -11.02 14.10 -8.75
CA PRO A 13 -10.51 14.49 -10.06
C PRO A 13 -9.41 13.52 -10.54
N GLY A 14 -9.29 13.38 -11.86
CA GLY A 14 -8.31 12.47 -12.45
C GLY A 14 -6.88 12.71 -12.01
N SER A 15 -6.49 13.99 -11.82
CA SER A 15 -5.16 14.34 -11.33
C SER A 15 -4.93 13.82 -9.90
N TRP A 16 -5.95 13.86 -9.06
CA TRP A 16 -5.87 13.34 -7.71
C TRP A 16 -5.82 11.82 -7.70
N ALA A 17 -6.60 11.19 -8.58
CA ALA A 17 -6.60 9.73 -8.70
C ALA A 17 -5.20 9.24 -9.10
N ALA A 18 -4.54 9.92 -10.04
CA ALA A 18 -3.18 9.58 -10.44
C ALA A 18 -2.19 9.76 -9.28
N SER A 19 -2.34 10.83 -8.49
CA SER A 19 -1.49 11.06 -7.31
C SER A 19 -1.71 10.00 -6.25
N MET A 20 -2.95 9.61 -6.00
CA MET A 20 -3.28 8.56 -5.05
C MET A 20 -2.62 7.24 -5.44
N GLU A 21 -2.72 6.87 -6.71
CA GLU A 21 -2.11 5.64 -7.20
C GLU A 21 -0.59 5.71 -7.07
N ALA A 22 0.03 6.79 -7.54
CA ALA A 22 1.48 6.93 -7.51
C ALA A 22 2.03 6.87 -6.07
N GLU A 23 1.38 7.57 -5.14
CA GLU A 23 1.81 7.55 -3.74
C GLU A 23 1.58 6.20 -3.10
N SER A 24 0.44 5.56 -3.38
CA SER A 24 0.14 4.24 -2.85
C SER A 24 1.09 3.17 -3.38
N ARG A 25 1.58 3.33 -4.62
CA ARG A 25 2.59 2.44 -5.18
C ARG A 25 3.96 2.64 -4.55
N ALA A 26 4.25 3.85 -4.07
CA ALA A 26 5.51 4.17 -3.41
C ALA A 26 5.55 3.68 -1.97
N TRP A 27 4.40 3.49 -1.33
CA TRP A 27 4.32 2.92 0.00
C TRP A 27 4.53 1.41 -0.07
N MET A 28 5.53 0.92 0.64
CA MET A 28 5.88 -0.49 0.66
C MET A 28 5.62 -1.08 2.04
N ALA A 29 5.09 -2.30 2.05
CA ALA A 29 4.93 -3.08 3.28
C ALA A 29 5.91 -4.24 3.26
N ARG A 30 6.74 -4.35 4.27
CA ARG A 30 7.77 -5.37 4.35
C ARG A 30 7.42 -6.39 5.43
N CYS A 31 7.41 -7.66 5.06
CA CYS A 31 7.24 -8.75 6.00
C CYS A 31 8.52 -8.94 6.82
N PRO A 32 8.44 -8.92 8.17
CA PRO A 32 9.65 -9.07 8.99
C PRO A 32 10.22 -10.49 8.98
N ASP A 33 9.40 -11.50 8.64
CA ASP A 33 9.83 -12.90 8.66
C ASP A 33 10.58 -13.30 7.39
N CYS A 34 10.08 -12.92 6.23
CA CYS A 34 10.70 -13.33 4.96
C CYS A 34 11.32 -12.17 4.18
N GLY A 35 11.14 -10.94 4.62
CA GLY A 35 11.70 -9.76 3.96
C GLY A 35 11.02 -9.36 2.65
N THR A 36 9.92 -10.02 2.29
CA THR A 36 9.18 -9.69 1.08
C THR A 36 8.54 -8.31 1.20
N GLU A 37 8.74 -7.47 0.19
CA GLU A 37 8.12 -6.15 0.12
C GLU A 37 7.06 -6.13 -0.98
N ARG A 38 5.94 -5.47 -0.68
CA ARG A 38 4.87 -5.27 -1.65
C ARG A 38 4.36 -3.83 -1.50
N SER A 39 3.94 -3.23 -2.63
CA SER A 39 3.33 -1.91 -2.55
C SER A 39 1.93 -2.00 -1.96
N VAL A 40 1.52 -0.92 -1.27
CA VAL A 40 0.16 -0.83 -0.73
C VAL A 40 -0.86 -0.94 -1.86
N TRP A 41 -0.56 -0.34 -3.02
CA TRP A 41 -1.45 -0.41 -4.18
C TRP A 41 -1.64 -1.85 -4.67
N ASP A 42 -0.56 -2.62 -4.75
CA ASP A 42 -0.62 -4.02 -5.21
C ASP A 42 -1.39 -4.91 -4.24
N MET A 43 -1.43 -4.54 -2.97
CA MET A 43 -2.22 -5.26 -1.96
C MET A 43 -3.70 -4.86 -1.98
N GLY A 44 -4.08 -3.96 -2.87
CA GLY A 44 -5.45 -3.49 -2.97
C GLY A 44 -5.80 -2.34 -2.05
N GLY A 45 -4.82 -1.74 -1.39
CA GLY A 45 -5.01 -0.61 -0.49
C GLY A 45 -4.73 0.73 -1.13
N ILE A 46 -5.08 1.79 -0.42
CA ILE A 46 -4.79 3.17 -0.80
C ILE A 46 -4.11 3.83 0.40
N ARG A 47 -2.95 4.46 0.15
CA ARG A 47 -2.27 5.25 1.15
C ARG A 47 -1.83 6.55 0.51
N TRP A 48 -2.55 7.62 0.81
CA TRP A 48 -2.39 8.92 0.17
C TRP A 48 -2.35 10.02 1.21
N LYS A 49 -1.37 10.91 1.08
CA LYS A 49 -1.14 12.02 2.02
C LYS A 49 -1.00 11.54 3.46
N ALA A 50 -0.42 10.35 3.63
CA ALA A 50 -0.18 9.78 4.94
C ALA A 50 1.25 10.06 5.38
N ALA A 51 1.44 10.16 6.68
CA ALA A 51 2.75 10.41 7.28
C ALA A 51 3.13 9.27 8.22
N GLY A 52 4.43 9.15 8.49
CA GLY A 52 4.95 8.15 9.42
C GLY A 52 5.17 6.79 8.76
N ASN A 53 5.77 5.89 9.51
CA ASN A 53 6.06 4.53 9.07
C ASN A 53 5.39 3.53 10.01
N PRO A 54 4.06 3.36 9.90
CA PRO A 54 3.33 2.48 10.80
C PRO A 54 3.64 1.02 10.55
N ARG A 55 3.30 0.20 11.54
CA ARG A 55 3.27 -1.25 11.37
C ARG A 55 1.83 -1.70 11.32
N ARG A 56 1.55 -2.68 10.48
CA ARG A 56 0.20 -3.24 10.34
C ARG A 56 0.28 -4.74 10.33
N LEU A 57 -0.71 -5.38 10.96
CA LEU A 57 -0.83 -6.82 10.91
C LEU A 57 -1.45 -7.22 9.58
N LEU A 58 -0.66 -7.85 8.73
CA LEU A 58 -1.08 -8.24 7.39
C LEU A 58 -0.64 -9.67 7.11
N LYS A 59 -1.43 -10.36 6.29
CA LYS A 59 -1.05 -11.69 5.84
C LYS A 59 -0.02 -11.58 4.72
N CYS A 60 1.15 -12.17 4.93
CA CYS A 60 2.17 -12.25 3.90
C CYS A 60 1.81 -13.38 2.93
N LEU A 61 1.71 -13.04 1.63
CA LEU A 61 1.36 -14.03 0.62
C LEU A 61 2.50 -15.02 0.35
N LYS A 62 3.72 -14.66 0.69
CA LYS A 62 4.87 -15.51 0.45
C LYS A 62 5.08 -16.54 1.56
N CYS A 63 5.09 -16.11 2.81
CA CYS A 63 5.26 -17.03 3.95
C CYS A 63 3.93 -17.47 4.54
N GLN A 64 2.82 -16.88 4.10
CA GLN A 64 1.45 -17.20 4.48
C GLN A 64 1.15 -17.06 5.98
N ARG A 65 1.88 -16.16 6.62
CA ARG A 65 1.68 -15.85 8.03
C ARG A 65 1.18 -14.44 8.20
N SER A 66 0.39 -14.21 9.24
CA SER A 66 0.01 -12.86 9.64
C SER A 66 1.14 -12.28 10.47
N THR A 67 1.79 -11.25 9.96
CA THR A 67 2.94 -10.62 10.61
C THR A 67 2.79 -9.10 10.60
N TRP A 68 3.52 -8.45 11.51
CA TRP A 68 3.53 -6.99 11.60
C TRP A 68 4.43 -6.42 10.51
N HIS A 69 3.83 -6.07 9.40
CA HIS A 69 4.56 -5.46 8.28
C HIS A 69 4.93 -4.03 8.60
N GLN A 70 6.18 -3.67 8.27
CA GLN A 70 6.66 -2.30 8.40
C GLN A 70 6.38 -1.56 7.10
N PHE A 71 5.66 -0.44 7.20
CA PHE A 71 5.41 0.41 6.04
C PHE A 71 6.53 1.43 5.91
N SER A 72 6.96 1.68 4.69
CA SER A 72 7.94 2.71 4.39
C SER A 72 7.62 3.35 3.05
N PHE A 73 7.87 4.65 2.94
CA PHE A 73 7.68 5.39 1.69
C PHE A 73 8.98 5.38 0.90
N LYS A 74 8.92 4.81 -0.28
CA LYS A 74 10.07 4.75 -1.18
C LYS A 74 9.81 5.68 -2.35
N GLN A 75 10.58 6.75 -2.42
CA GLN A 75 10.48 7.66 -3.56
C GLN A 75 11.10 7.01 -4.79
N PRO A 76 10.48 7.22 -5.96
CA PRO A 76 11.01 6.71 -7.20
C PRO A 76 12.34 7.39 -7.58
#